data_f9087dd7e582cf912ed366f9689864f8
#
_entry.id   f9087dd7e582cf912ed366f9689864f8
#
_cell.length_a   1.000
_cell.length_b   1.000
_cell.length_c   1.000
_cell.angle_alpha   90.00
_cell.angle_beta   90.00
_cell.angle_gamma   90.00
#
_symmetry.space_group_name_H-M   'P 1'
#
loop_
_entity.id
_entity.type
_entity.pdbx_description
1 polymer ?
#
loop_
_entity_poly.entity_id
_entity_poly.type
_entity_poly.pdbx_seq_one_letter_code
_entity_poly.pdbx_strand_id
1 'polypeptide(L)'
;MGSKRYDGAHKSIENVEEKTKSANEKDAEFKPEDLMKELEESGEKYTEKDVIFVVKQQNGKLAWLEEGNDGAGWKHIKRHIKDFQEQGIDDEDSIIDLLREAILRGKMIGYQKTKNKTPREVYELEFNGKTIRIAITISDNGFIVGANPIEKEKEIIRKNEL
;
A
#
# COMPACT_ATOMS: atom_id res chain seq x y z
N MET A 1 -13.29 27.98 -10.41
CA MET A 1 -13.41 27.58 -10.73
C MET A 1 -13.48 27.45 -11.11
N GLY A 2 -13.50 26.92 -11.13
CA GLY A 2 -13.69 26.57 -11.42
C GLY A 2 -13.71 26.19 -11.54
N SER A 3 -14.04 26.03 -11.50
CA SER A 3 -14.27 25.64 -11.68
C SER A 3 -14.27 25.37 -11.59
N LYS A 4 -14.73 25.32 -11.37
CA LYS A 4 -14.86 24.88 -11.66
C LYS A 4 -15.29 24.73 -11.79
N ARG A 5 -15.95 24.61 -11.88
CA ARG A 5 -16.31 24.35 -12.42
C ARG A 5 -17.05 24.24 -12.74
N TYR A 6 -18.09 23.81 -13.05
CA TYR A 6 -18.63 23.43 -13.71
C TYR A 6 -19.56 23.23 -14.05
N ASP A 7 -20.81 23.08 -14.07
CA ASP A 7 -21.56 22.67 -14.68
C ASP A 7 -21.95 21.36 -15.42
N GLY A 8 -23.05 20.86 -15.91
CA GLY A 8 -23.54 19.60 -16.40
C GLY A 8 -22.90 19.02 -17.64
N ALA A 9 -22.99 19.64 -18.73
CA ALA A 9 -22.34 19.26 -19.98
C ALA A 9 -20.85 19.27 -19.83
N HIS A 10 -20.48 20.03 -18.96
CA HIS A 10 -19.18 20.14 -18.44
C HIS A 10 -18.69 18.84 -17.82
N LYS A 11 -19.60 17.99 -17.39
CA LYS A 11 -19.24 16.76 -16.66
C LYS A 11 -18.44 15.75 -17.47
N SER A 12 -18.72 15.58 -18.74
CA SER A 12 -17.95 14.65 -19.58
C SER A 12 -16.50 15.11 -19.71
N ILE A 13 -16.35 16.40 -19.97
CA ILE A 13 -15.03 17.00 -20.09
C ILE A 13 -14.35 17.03 -18.74
N GLU A 14 -15.09 17.36 -17.70
CA GLU A 14 -14.61 17.34 -16.33
C GLU A 14 -14.09 15.96 -15.94
N ASN A 15 -14.80 14.91 -16.32
CA ASN A 15 -14.39 13.54 -16.01
C ASN A 15 -13.06 13.18 -16.65
N VAL A 16 -12.82 13.62 -17.87
CA VAL A 16 -11.54 13.39 -18.54
C VAL A 16 -10.43 14.19 -17.86
N GLU A 17 -10.72 15.43 -17.55
CA GLU A 17 -9.77 16.29 -16.84
C GLU A 17 -9.49 15.76 -15.43
N GLU A 18 -10.51 15.30 -14.75
CA GLU A 18 -10.38 14.72 -13.42
C GLU A 18 -9.51 13.46 -13.42
N LYS A 19 -9.64 12.64 -14.45
CA LYS A 19 -8.80 11.45 -14.57
C LYS A 19 -7.34 11.82 -14.75
N THR A 20 -7.06 12.83 -15.56
CA THR A 20 -5.71 13.33 -15.77
C THR A 20 -5.16 13.94 -14.48
N LYS A 21 -5.97 14.77 -13.83
CA LYS A 21 -5.65 15.36 -12.55
C LYS A 21 -5.42 14.28 -11.50
N SER A 22 -6.33 13.29 -11.45
CA SER A 22 -6.21 12.18 -10.51
C SER A 22 -4.91 11.42 -10.69
N ALA A 23 -4.48 11.22 -11.92
CA ALA A 23 -3.22 10.55 -12.20
C ALA A 23 -2.05 11.35 -11.65
N ASN A 24 -2.04 12.67 -11.87
CA ASN A 24 -0.99 13.55 -11.36
C ASN A 24 -1.04 13.67 -9.84
N GLU A 25 -2.25 13.81 -9.30
CA GLU A 25 -2.47 13.87 -7.87
C GLU A 25 -2.06 12.57 -7.19
N LYS A 26 -2.38 11.45 -7.83
CA LYS A 26 -2.05 10.14 -7.34
C LYS A 26 -0.53 9.94 -7.32
N ASP A 27 0.15 10.38 -8.37
CA ASP A 27 1.60 10.30 -8.43
C ASP A 27 2.24 11.14 -7.32
N ALA A 28 1.74 12.36 -7.12
CA ALA A 28 2.23 13.23 -6.06
C ALA A 28 1.92 12.67 -4.67
N GLU A 29 0.79 12.01 -4.53
CA GLU A 29 0.38 11.38 -3.27
C GLU A 29 1.16 10.10 -2.99
N PHE A 30 1.36 9.27 -4.01
CA PHE A 30 2.03 7.98 -3.86
C PHE A 30 3.55 8.11 -3.82
N LYS A 31 4.09 9.10 -4.52
CA LYS A 31 5.54 9.36 -4.54
C LYS A 31 5.81 10.84 -4.23
N PRO A 32 5.51 11.27 -2.98
CA PRO A 32 5.76 12.65 -2.61
C PRO A 32 7.23 13.00 -2.82
N GLU A 33 7.47 14.16 -3.39
CA GLU A 33 8.82 14.61 -3.73
C GLU A 33 9.76 14.62 -2.53
N ASP A 34 9.27 15.09 -1.39
CA ASP A 34 10.06 15.14 -0.16
C ASP A 34 10.43 13.74 0.35
N LEU A 35 9.53 12.78 0.23
CA LEU A 35 9.81 11.41 0.65
C LEU A 35 10.73 10.69 -0.33
N MET A 36 10.57 10.95 -1.62
CA MET A 36 11.48 10.40 -2.63
C MET A 36 12.89 10.92 -2.41
N LYS A 37 13.01 12.20 -2.06
CA LYS A 37 14.31 12.80 -1.74
C LYS A 37 14.91 12.19 -0.48
N GLU A 38 14.07 11.98 0.53
CA GLU A 38 14.52 11.36 1.78
C GLU A 38 15.02 9.93 1.51
N LEU A 39 14.33 9.19 0.65
CA LEU A 39 14.73 7.85 0.25
C LEU A 39 16.09 7.88 -0.46
N GLU A 40 16.27 8.81 -1.39
CA GLU A 40 17.54 8.98 -2.09
C GLU A 40 18.66 9.30 -1.11
N GLU A 41 18.41 10.19 -0.16
CA GLU A 41 19.42 10.61 0.80
C GLU A 41 19.71 9.56 1.89
N SER A 42 18.83 8.59 2.03
CA SER A 42 19.00 7.54 3.05
C SER A 42 20.19 6.62 2.77
N GLY A 43 20.63 6.55 1.53
CA GLY A 43 21.69 5.64 1.12
C GLY A 43 21.21 4.21 0.92
N GLU A 44 19.92 3.94 1.10
CA GLU A 44 19.38 2.61 0.90
C GLU A 44 19.34 2.28 -0.60
N LYS A 45 19.53 1.01 -0.92
CA LYS A 45 19.47 0.57 -2.30
C LYS A 45 18.01 0.51 -2.77
N TYR A 46 17.70 1.27 -3.80
CA TYR A 46 16.36 1.27 -4.39
C TYR A 46 16.46 1.58 -5.88
N THR A 47 15.40 1.24 -6.62
CA THR A 47 15.34 1.48 -8.07
C THR A 47 14.25 2.52 -8.31
N GLU A 48 14.66 3.76 -8.52
CA GLU A 48 13.75 4.91 -8.63
C GLU A 48 12.60 4.68 -9.60
N LYS A 49 12.89 4.19 -10.80
CA LYS A 49 11.86 3.98 -11.82
C LYS A 49 10.84 2.92 -11.45
N ASP A 50 11.17 2.04 -10.52
CA ASP A 50 10.30 0.94 -10.12
C ASP A 50 9.49 1.25 -8.87
N VAL A 51 9.74 2.38 -8.21
CA VAL A 51 8.99 2.77 -7.01
C VAL A 51 7.54 3.02 -7.36
N ILE A 52 6.64 2.33 -6.65
CA ILE A 52 5.20 2.49 -6.79
C ILE A 52 4.68 3.49 -5.78
N PHE A 53 5.13 3.37 -4.53
CA PHE A 53 4.84 4.39 -3.52
C PHE A 53 5.93 4.42 -2.46
N VAL A 54 6.01 5.55 -1.78
CA VAL A 54 6.87 5.72 -0.61
C VAL A 54 6.06 6.43 0.46
N VAL A 55 6.16 5.94 1.69
CA VAL A 55 5.40 6.49 2.82
C VAL A 55 6.27 6.58 4.05
N LYS A 56 5.80 7.38 5.01
CA LYS A 56 6.37 7.39 6.35
C LYS A 56 5.52 6.47 7.19
N GLN A 57 6.13 5.45 7.76
CA GLN A 57 5.43 4.55 8.67
C GLN A 57 5.03 5.31 9.95
N GLN A 58 4.12 4.75 10.71
CA GLN A 58 3.67 5.38 11.95
C GLN A 58 4.81 5.51 12.96
N ASN A 59 5.85 4.70 12.83
CA ASN A 59 7.06 4.81 13.66
C ASN A 59 8.06 5.84 13.15
N GLY A 60 7.74 6.54 12.06
CA GLY A 60 8.59 7.58 11.49
C GLY A 60 9.63 7.11 10.48
N LYS A 61 9.73 5.80 10.27
CA LYS A 61 10.67 5.26 9.27
C LYS A 61 10.03 5.22 7.89
N LEU A 62 10.84 5.36 6.86
CA LEU A 62 10.36 5.22 5.48
C LEU A 62 10.01 3.77 5.18
N ALA A 63 9.01 3.59 4.32
CA ALA A 63 8.71 2.31 3.70
C ALA A 63 8.36 2.58 2.26
N TRP A 64 8.71 1.66 1.36
CA TRP A 64 8.40 1.87 -0.05
C TRP A 64 8.14 0.54 -0.74
N LEU A 65 7.31 0.61 -1.78
CA LEU A 65 6.97 -0.54 -2.62
C LEU A 65 7.58 -0.33 -4.00
N GLU A 66 8.27 -1.34 -4.49
CA GLU A 66 8.79 -1.37 -5.87
C GLU A 66 8.09 -2.46 -6.66
N GLU A 67 8.19 -2.39 -7.98
CA GLU A 67 7.70 -3.46 -8.86
C GLU A 67 8.27 -4.80 -8.43
N GLY A 68 9.55 -4.83 -8.12
CA GLY A 68 10.18 -6.03 -7.59
C GLY A 68 10.27 -7.19 -8.58
N ASN A 69 10.22 -8.40 -8.01
CA ASN A 69 10.29 -9.63 -8.78
C ASN A 69 9.44 -10.70 -8.08
N ASP A 70 9.53 -11.95 -8.54
CA ASP A 70 8.74 -13.04 -7.96
C ASP A 70 9.04 -13.30 -6.47
N GLY A 71 10.18 -12.88 -6.00
CA GLY A 71 10.60 -13.12 -4.62
C GLY A 71 10.29 -11.99 -3.65
N ALA A 72 10.09 -10.77 -4.14
CA ALA A 72 9.87 -9.61 -3.27
C ALA A 72 9.29 -8.45 -4.05
N GLY A 73 8.48 -7.62 -3.37
CA GLY A 73 7.87 -6.45 -3.95
C GLY A 73 6.50 -6.73 -4.55
N TRP A 74 6.04 -5.82 -5.41
CA TRP A 74 4.70 -5.90 -5.96
C TRP A 74 4.44 -7.18 -6.75
N LYS A 75 5.38 -7.60 -7.59
CA LYS A 75 5.20 -8.82 -8.39
C LYS A 75 5.02 -10.05 -7.50
N HIS A 76 5.70 -10.07 -6.36
CA HIS A 76 5.55 -11.16 -5.38
C HIS A 76 4.17 -11.08 -4.70
N ILE A 77 3.77 -9.88 -4.29
CA ILE A 77 2.46 -9.66 -3.64
C ILE A 77 1.32 -10.02 -4.59
N LYS A 78 1.46 -9.69 -5.86
CA LYS A 78 0.45 -9.92 -6.88
C LYS A 78 0.08 -11.40 -7.02
N ARG A 79 0.92 -12.30 -6.55
CA ARG A 79 0.63 -13.73 -6.55
C ARG A 79 -0.56 -14.08 -5.66
N HIS A 80 -0.91 -13.19 -4.73
CA HIS A 80 -2.06 -13.36 -3.84
C HIS A 80 -3.32 -12.64 -4.34
N ILE A 81 -3.34 -12.26 -5.61
CA ILE A 81 -4.45 -11.45 -6.15
C ILE A 81 -5.82 -12.10 -5.91
N LYS A 82 -5.90 -13.42 -6.03
CA LYS A 82 -7.16 -14.13 -5.81
C LYS A 82 -7.62 -14.01 -4.35
N ASP A 83 -6.69 -14.06 -3.43
CA ASP A 83 -7.01 -13.92 -2.01
C ASP A 83 -7.56 -12.53 -1.71
N PHE A 84 -6.98 -11.51 -2.36
CA PHE A 84 -7.49 -10.14 -2.24
C PHE A 84 -8.89 -10.01 -2.85
N GLN A 85 -9.11 -10.63 -3.99
CA GLN A 85 -10.41 -10.61 -4.64
C GLN A 85 -11.49 -11.24 -3.78
N GLU A 86 -11.16 -12.30 -3.06
CA GLU A 86 -12.08 -12.95 -2.12
C GLU A 86 -12.48 -12.02 -0.98
N GLN A 87 -11.64 -11.03 -0.67
CA GLN A 87 -11.94 -10.01 0.34
C GLN A 87 -12.62 -8.78 -0.26
N GLY A 88 -12.95 -8.82 -1.55
CA GLY A 88 -13.60 -7.70 -2.22
C GLY A 88 -12.63 -6.65 -2.75
N ILE A 89 -11.35 -6.95 -2.77
CA ILE A 89 -10.33 -6.06 -3.32
C ILE A 89 -10.00 -6.59 -4.71
N ASP A 90 -10.69 -6.06 -5.72
CA ASP A 90 -10.76 -6.69 -7.03
C ASP A 90 -9.63 -6.40 -8.01
N ASP A 91 -9.02 -5.24 -7.92
CA ASP A 91 -8.00 -4.85 -8.91
C ASP A 91 -6.66 -4.47 -8.28
N GLU A 92 -5.64 -4.40 -9.13
CA GLU A 92 -4.27 -4.11 -8.67
C GLU A 92 -4.16 -2.76 -7.99
N ASP A 93 -4.79 -1.74 -8.56
CA ASP A 93 -4.72 -0.40 -7.98
C ASP A 93 -5.32 -0.36 -6.58
N SER A 94 -6.43 -1.08 -6.38
CA SER A 94 -7.06 -1.17 -5.06
C SER A 94 -6.17 -1.90 -4.05
N ILE A 95 -5.47 -2.93 -4.49
CA ILE A 95 -4.55 -3.66 -3.62
C ILE A 95 -3.38 -2.76 -3.21
N ILE A 96 -2.82 -2.04 -4.17
CA ILE A 96 -1.73 -1.10 -3.89
C ILE A 96 -2.18 -0.02 -2.92
N ASP A 97 -3.37 0.53 -3.14
CA ASP A 97 -3.95 1.53 -2.27
C ASP A 97 -4.17 0.99 -0.85
N LEU A 98 -4.67 -0.24 -0.76
CA LEU A 98 -4.86 -0.91 0.53
C LEU A 98 -3.53 -1.06 1.29
N LEU A 99 -2.46 -1.49 0.61
CA LEU A 99 -1.14 -1.60 1.22
C LEU A 99 -0.68 -0.27 1.79
N ARG A 100 -0.81 0.77 0.99
CA ARG A 100 -0.40 2.11 1.37
C ARG A 100 -1.21 2.61 2.57
N GLU A 101 -2.54 2.48 2.50
CA GLU A 101 -3.43 2.91 3.57
C GLU A 101 -3.18 2.14 4.86
N ALA A 102 -2.94 0.84 4.75
CA ALA A 102 -2.67 0.01 5.93
C ALA A 102 -1.43 0.49 6.69
N ILE A 103 -0.37 0.81 5.96
CA ILE A 103 0.87 1.28 6.58
C ILE A 103 0.67 2.66 7.20
N LEU A 104 -0.08 3.54 6.52
CA LEU A 104 -0.28 4.91 6.99
C LEU A 104 -1.23 5.01 8.18
N ARG A 105 -2.34 4.27 8.17
CA ARG A 105 -3.39 4.46 9.17
C ARG A 105 -3.98 3.18 9.74
N GLY A 106 -3.48 2.02 9.33
CA GLY A 106 -3.96 0.77 9.87
C GLY A 106 -3.53 0.59 11.32
N LYS A 107 -4.35 -0.14 12.08
CA LYS A 107 -4.01 -0.49 13.45
C LYS A 107 -3.25 -1.81 13.43
N MET A 108 -2.06 -1.81 13.96
CA MET A 108 -1.25 -3.02 14.07
C MET A 108 -1.80 -3.87 15.20
N ILE A 109 -2.34 -5.04 14.89
CA ILE A 109 -3.06 -5.87 15.85
C ILE A 109 -2.34 -7.16 16.24
N GLY A 110 -1.28 -7.51 15.53
CA GLY A 110 -0.56 -8.74 15.82
C GLY A 110 0.32 -9.15 14.67
N TYR A 111 0.61 -10.43 14.60
CA TYR A 111 1.54 -10.98 13.61
C TYR A 111 0.97 -12.22 12.95
N GLN A 112 1.37 -12.48 11.72
CA GLN A 112 1.09 -13.74 11.04
C GLN A 112 2.40 -14.50 10.91
N LYS A 113 2.40 -15.75 11.34
CA LYS A 113 3.58 -16.60 11.14
C LYS A 113 3.72 -16.95 9.67
N THR A 114 4.93 -16.92 9.18
CA THR A 114 5.25 -17.31 7.80
C THR A 114 6.21 -18.50 7.86
N LYS A 115 6.45 -19.12 6.72
CA LYS A 115 7.44 -20.19 6.61
C LYS A 115 8.84 -19.65 6.86
N ASN A 116 9.03 -18.35 6.59
CA ASN A 116 10.26 -17.66 6.90
C ASN A 116 10.27 -17.28 8.37
N LYS A 117 11.46 -16.96 8.89
CA LYS A 117 11.60 -16.65 10.31
C LYS A 117 10.96 -15.33 10.73
N THR A 118 10.80 -14.39 9.79
CA THR A 118 10.24 -13.08 10.08
C THR A 118 8.72 -13.11 9.92
N PRO A 119 7.97 -12.96 11.02
CA PRO A 119 6.52 -12.90 10.89
C PRO A 119 6.09 -11.60 10.22
N ARG A 120 4.92 -11.61 9.58
CA ARG A 120 4.35 -10.41 8.97
C ARG A 120 3.55 -9.67 10.02
N GLU A 121 3.66 -8.35 10.01
CA GLU A 121 2.82 -7.51 10.87
C GLU A 121 1.42 -7.44 10.28
N VAL A 122 0.40 -7.58 11.12
CA VAL A 122 -1.00 -7.56 10.68
C VAL A 122 -1.61 -6.21 11.03
N TYR A 123 -2.16 -5.55 10.02
CA TYR A 123 -2.84 -4.27 10.14
C TYR A 123 -4.33 -4.45 9.89
N GLU A 124 -5.13 -3.75 10.68
CA GLU A 124 -6.58 -3.73 10.50
C GLU A 124 -7.02 -2.31 10.19
N LEU A 125 -7.88 -2.16 9.21
CA LEU A 125 -8.41 -0.85 8.84
C LEU A 125 -9.75 -0.99 8.14
N GLU A 126 -10.50 0.10 8.13
CA GLU A 126 -11.70 0.22 7.31
C GLU A 126 -11.25 0.63 5.92
N PHE A 127 -11.62 -0.15 4.92
CA PHE A 127 -11.27 0.11 3.54
C PHE A 127 -12.48 -0.19 2.66
N ASN A 128 -12.93 0.81 1.91
CA ASN A 128 -14.14 0.71 1.07
C ASN A 128 -15.36 0.22 1.87
N GLY A 129 -15.52 0.73 3.10
CA GLY A 129 -16.68 0.41 3.93
C GLY A 129 -16.64 -0.95 4.60
N LYS A 130 -15.48 -1.60 4.60
CA LYS A 130 -15.33 -2.95 5.10
C LYS A 130 -14.09 -3.03 5.99
N THR A 131 -14.16 -3.82 7.04
CA THR A 131 -12.99 -4.07 7.88
C THR A 131 -12.09 -5.07 7.17
N ILE A 132 -10.87 -4.65 6.87
CA ILE A 132 -9.89 -5.49 6.17
C ILE A 132 -8.68 -5.70 7.09
N ARG A 133 -8.14 -6.90 7.07
CA ARG A 133 -6.90 -7.24 7.78
C ARG A 133 -5.89 -7.71 6.75
N ILE A 134 -4.71 -7.14 6.81
CA ILE A 134 -3.64 -7.45 5.86
C ILE A 134 -2.32 -7.63 6.60
N ALA A 135 -1.61 -8.68 6.22
CA ALA A 135 -0.29 -8.97 6.77
C ALA A 135 0.77 -8.44 5.81
N ILE A 136 1.73 -7.70 6.33
CA ILE A 136 2.76 -7.05 5.51
C ILE A 136 4.14 -7.30 6.11
N THR A 137 5.10 -7.67 5.26
CA THR A 137 6.50 -7.76 5.66
C THR A 137 7.23 -6.53 5.13
N ILE A 138 7.74 -5.71 6.05
CA ILE A 138 8.57 -4.57 5.71
C ILE A 138 9.96 -4.89 6.27
N SER A 139 10.98 -4.86 5.43
CA SER A 139 12.34 -5.15 5.88
C SER A 139 12.86 -3.99 6.74
N ASP A 140 13.96 -4.23 7.43
CA ASP A 140 14.54 -3.23 8.34
C ASP A 140 14.90 -1.92 7.63
N ASN A 141 15.24 -2.00 6.34
CA ASN A 141 15.56 -0.80 5.57
C ASN A 141 14.33 -0.10 5.00
N GLY A 142 13.13 -0.68 5.15
CA GLY A 142 11.88 -0.08 4.69
C GLY A 142 11.32 -0.65 3.39
N PHE A 143 12.02 -1.56 2.76
CA PHE A 143 11.53 -2.20 1.53
C PHE A 143 10.39 -3.15 1.85
N ILE A 144 9.27 -3.03 1.11
CA ILE A 144 8.12 -3.91 1.31
C ILE A 144 8.36 -5.20 0.54
N VAL A 145 8.52 -6.29 1.28
CA VAL A 145 8.87 -7.59 0.73
C VAL A 145 7.66 -8.35 0.23
N GLY A 146 6.61 -8.42 1.04
CA GLY A 146 5.44 -9.19 0.71
C GLY A 146 4.24 -8.83 1.54
N ALA A 147 3.07 -9.29 1.13
CA ALA A 147 1.82 -9.04 1.84
C ALA A 147 0.77 -10.03 1.39
N ASN A 148 -0.18 -10.28 2.28
CA ASN A 148 -1.35 -11.10 1.95
C ASN A 148 -2.51 -10.71 2.87
N PRO A 149 -3.75 -10.84 2.40
CA PRO A 149 -4.89 -10.56 3.27
C PRO A 149 -5.07 -11.69 4.29
N ILE A 150 -5.68 -11.36 5.43
CA ILE A 150 -5.98 -12.33 6.47
C ILE A 150 -7.47 -12.63 6.41
N GLU A 151 -7.81 -13.88 6.19
CA GLU A 151 -9.21 -14.33 6.19
C GLU A 151 -9.68 -14.75 7.57
N LYS A 152 -8.84 -15.49 8.26
CA LYS A 152 -9.23 -16.12 9.52
C LYS A 152 -8.47 -15.52 10.69
N GLU A 153 -9.21 -15.11 11.70
CA GLU A 153 -8.63 -14.51 12.88
C GLU A 153 -7.61 -15.41 13.58
N LYS A 154 -7.79 -16.73 13.48
CA LYS A 154 -6.85 -17.69 14.08
C LYS A 154 -5.44 -17.64 13.47
N GLU A 155 -5.31 -17.00 12.30
CA GLU A 155 -4.00 -16.83 11.68
C GLU A 155 -3.19 -15.73 12.35
N ILE A 156 -3.82 -14.97 13.25
CA ILE A 156 -3.19 -13.80 13.88
C ILE A 156 -2.72 -14.15 15.29
N ILE A 157 -1.45 -13.90 15.55
CA ILE A 157 -0.91 -13.95 16.91
C ILE A 157 -1.01 -12.54 17.44
N ARG A 158 -1.84 -12.33 18.47
CA ARG A 158 -2.09 -11.00 19.00
C ARG A 158 -0.83 -10.44 19.65
N LYS A 159 -0.71 -9.12 19.64
CA LYS A 159 0.45 -8.42 20.21
C LYS A 159 0.72 -8.80 21.65
N ASN A 160 -0.33 -8.97 22.43
CA ASN A 160 -0.19 -9.29 23.86
C ASN A 160 0.11 -10.76 24.13
N GLU A 161 0.18 -11.57 23.08
CA GLU A 161 0.48 -12.99 23.21
C GLU A 161 1.95 -13.30 22.88
N LEU A 162 2.70 -12.28 22.52
CA LEU A 162 4.12 -12.45 22.15
C LEU A 162 5.05 -12.41 23.40
#